data_a5b16895102fda7db93ea56d8c62f4af
#
_entry.id   a5b16895102fda7db93ea56d8c62f4af
#
_cell.length_a   1.000
_cell.length_b   1.000
_cell.length_c   1.000
_cell.angle_alpha   90.00
_cell.angle_beta   90.00
_cell.angle_gamma   90.00
#
_symmetry.space_group_name_H-M   'P 1'
#
loop_
_entity.id
_entity.type
_entity.pdbx_description
1 polymer ?
#
loop_
_entity_poly.entity_id
_entity_poly.type
_entity_poly.pdbx_seq_one_letter_code
_entity_poly.pdbx_strand_id
1 'polypeptide(L)'
;MILPAATPQSAAMVLSKATARAAMQLDVRQAQLAKVLGLSAATTSRLAAGSWVLPEGSKAWELAAAFVRLYRSLAAITGGKSQAMRDWLHSANYALGDEPAERILTAEGLFHVIQYLDAARGRI
;
A
#
# COMPACT_ATOMS: atom_id res chain seq x y z
N MET A 1 41.80 -9.39 0.70
CA MET A 1 40.89 -8.77 -0.27
C MET A 1 39.55 -8.51 0.38
N ILE A 2 39.11 -7.28 0.32
CA ILE A 2 37.81 -6.91 0.87
C ILE A 2 36.76 -7.21 -0.19
N LEU A 3 35.79 -8.05 0.16
CA LEU A 3 34.65 -8.27 -0.71
C LEU A 3 33.81 -6.99 -0.76
N PRO A 4 33.38 -6.57 -1.97
CA PRO A 4 32.49 -5.42 -2.04
C PRO A 4 31.22 -5.70 -1.25
N ALA A 5 30.85 -4.80 -0.39
CA ALA A 5 29.56 -4.88 0.29
C ALA A 5 28.46 -4.91 -0.77
N ALA A 6 27.43 -5.70 -0.55
CA ALA A 6 26.27 -5.66 -1.42
C ALA A 6 25.77 -4.20 -1.48
N THR A 7 25.54 -3.68 -2.67
CA THR A 7 25.01 -2.32 -2.83
C THR A 7 23.63 -2.26 -2.14
N PRO A 8 23.47 -1.43 -1.11
CA PRO A 8 22.16 -1.33 -0.47
C PRO A 8 21.12 -0.84 -1.46
N GLN A 9 19.94 -1.44 -1.42
CA GLN A 9 18.84 -0.96 -2.23
C GLN A 9 18.46 0.45 -1.77
N SER A 10 18.19 1.33 -2.72
CA SER A 10 17.71 2.67 -2.39
C SER A 10 16.36 2.59 -1.67
N ALA A 11 16.04 3.61 -0.87
CA ALA A 11 14.73 3.73 -0.25
C ALA A 11 13.62 3.71 -1.30
N ALA A 12 13.85 4.31 -2.47
CA ALA A 12 12.91 4.31 -3.58
C ALA A 12 12.62 2.90 -4.09
N MET A 13 13.65 2.08 -4.25
CA MET A 13 13.49 0.69 -4.68
C MET A 13 12.76 -0.15 -3.65
N VAL A 14 13.12 0.01 -2.38
CA VAL A 14 12.49 -0.73 -1.28
C VAL A 14 11.00 -0.40 -1.19
N LEU A 15 10.64 0.88 -1.19
CA LEU A 15 9.24 1.30 -1.11
C LEU A 15 8.46 0.87 -2.35
N SER A 16 9.06 0.98 -3.53
CA SER A 16 8.40 0.59 -4.78
C SER A 16 8.05 -0.90 -4.79
N LYS A 17 8.99 -1.75 -4.37
CA LYS A 17 8.74 -3.19 -4.25
C LYS A 17 7.69 -3.51 -3.19
N ALA A 18 7.76 -2.86 -2.04
CA ALA A 18 6.80 -3.05 -0.95
C ALA A 18 5.39 -2.66 -1.40
N THR A 19 5.26 -1.57 -2.14
CA THR A 19 3.98 -1.09 -2.67
C THR A 19 3.38 -2.09 -3.65
N ALA A 20 4.18 -2.58 -4.60
CA ALA A 20 3.74 -3.57 -5.58
C ALA A 20 3.30 -4.88 -4.89
N ARG A 21 4.07 -5.33 -3.91
CA ARG A 21 3.75 -6.53 -3.13
C ARG A 21 2.46 -6.37 -2.32
N ALA A 22 2.32 -5.24 -1.64
CA ALA A 22 1.12 -4.94 -0.85
C ALA A 22 -0.13 -4.97 -1.74
N ALA A 23 -0.06 -4.37 -2.91
CA ALA A 23 -1.18 -4.37 -3.86
C ALA A 23 -1.57 -5.79 -4.28
N MET A 24 -0.59 -6.66 -4.55
CA MET A 24 -0.85 -8.06 -4.88
C MET A 24 -1.50 -8.79 -3.71
N GLN A 25 -0.97 -8.64 -2.51
CA GLN A 25 -1.48 -9.31 -1.31
C GLN A 25 -2.91 -8.87 -0.97
N LEU A 26 -3.24 -7.63 -1.23
CA LEU A 26 -4.55 -7.04 -0.93
C LEU A 26 -5.54 -7.17 -2.10
N ASP A 27 -5.13 -7.74 -3.22
CA ASP A 27 -5.92 -7.78 -4.45
C ASP A 27 -6.39 -6.39 -4.89
N VAL A 28 -5.48 -5.42 -4.81
CA VAL A 28 -5.68 -4.08 -5.35
C VAL A 28 -5.13 -4.06 -6.77
N ARG A 29 -6.03 -3.94 -7.74
CA ARG A 29 -5.69 -3.98 -9.16
C ARG A 29 -4.91 -2.72 -9.56
N GLN A 30 -4.15 -2.81 -10.67
CA GLN A 30 -3.32 -1.69 -11.12
C GLN A 30 -4.13 -0.41 -11.35
N ALA A 31 -5.34 -0.49 -11.88
CA ALA A 31 -6.20 0.67 -12.07
C ALA A 31 -6.56 1.35 -10.74
N GLN A 32 -6.80 0.56 -9.71
CA GLN A 32 -7.07 1.05 -8.36
C GLN A 32 -5.82 1.64 -7.72
N LEU A 33 -4.69 0.94 -7.84
CA LEU A 33 -3.41 1.39 -7.31
C LEU A 33 -2.99 2.72 -7.94
N ALA A 34 -3.23 2.91 -9.23
CA ALA A 34 -2.97 4.17 -9.91
C ALA A 34 -3.71 5.33 -9.23
N LYS A 35 -4.97 5.12 -8.86
CA LYS A 35 -5.77 6.12 -8.14
C LYS A 35 -5.25 6.37 -6.73
N VAL A 36 -4.89 5.30 -6.01
CA VAL A 36 -4.31 5.42 -4.66
C VAL A 36 -3.05 6.28 -4.69
N LEU A 37 -2.17 6.04 -5.65
CA LEU A 37 -0.87 6.69 -5.74
C LEU A 37 -0.89 8.02 -6.50
N GLY A 38 -1.99 8.34 -7.18
CA GLY A 38 -2.06 9.52 -8.03
C GLY A 38 -1.16 9.43 -9.25
N LEU A 39 -0.97 8.24 -9.81
CA LEU A 39 -0.13 7.97 -10.97
C LEU A 39 -0.97 7.60 -12.18
N SER A 40 -0.37 7.74 -13.39
CA SER A 40 -1.00 7.25 -14.60
C SER A 40 -1.05 5.72 -14.61
N ALA A 41 -1.92 5.15 -15.42
CA ALA A 41 -2.00 3.71 -15.60
C ALA A 41 -0.67 3.14 -16.13
N ALA A 42 -0.03 3.83 -17.08
CA ALA A 42 1.24 3.40 -17.66
C ALA A 42 2.36 3.36 -16.62
N THR A 43 2.48 4.41 -15.80
CA THR A 43 3.50 4.48 -14.75
C THR A 43 3.25 3.42 -13.68
N THR A 44 2.00 3.21 -13.29
CA THR A 44 1.63 2.17 -12.31
C THR A 44 1.97 0.77 -12.83
N SER A 45 1.75 0.52 -14.12
CA SER A 45 2.15 -0.74 -14.75
C SER A 45 3.66 -0.96 -14.68
N ARG A 46 4.45 0.08 -14.92
CA ARG A 46 5.92 0.01 -14.81
C ARG A 46 6.36 -0.22 -13.36
N LEU A 47 5.71 0.43 -12.41
CA LEU A 47 5.97 0.19 -10.99
C LEU A 47 5.74 -1.28 -10.64
N ALA A 48 4.62 -1.83 -11.05
CA ALA A 48 4.27 -3.24 -10.81
C ALA A 48 5.28 -4.19 -11.47
N ALA A 49 5.78 -3.84 -12.65
CA ALA A 49 6.78 -4.63 -13.38
C ALA A 49 8.21 -4.47 -12.84
N GLY A 50 8.44 -3.52 -11.94
CA GLY A 50 9.78 -3.25 -11.40
C GLY A 50 10.68 -2.41 -12.31
N SER A 51 10.11 -1.81 -13.36
CA SER A 51 10.88 -0.99 -14.34
C SER A 51 10.81 0.51 -14.06
N TRP A 52 10.11 0.92 -13.02
CA TRP A 52 10.04 2.31 -12.58
C TRP A 52 9.96 2.34 -11.07
N VAL A 53 10.66 3.30 -10.45
CA VAL A 53 10.66 3.47 -9.00
C VAL A 53 10.07 4.83 -8.62
N LEU A 54 9.42 4.86 -7.46
CA LEU A 54 8.82 6.07 -6.90
C LEU A 54 9.92 7.11 -6.65
N PRO A 55 9.79 8.34 -7.18
CA PRO A 55 10.75 9.40 -6.87
C PRO A 55 10.66 9.76 -5.39
N GLU A 56 11.79 9.72 -4.70
CA GLU A 56 11.86 10.01 -3.27
C GLU A 56 11.37 11.43 -2.99
N GLY A 57 10.50 11.55 -1.98
CA GLY A 57 9.91 12.83 -1.59
C GLY A 57 8.77 13.34 -2.47
N SER A 58 8.39 12.60 -3.52
CA SER A 58 7.25 12.96 -4.36
C SER A 58 5.92 12.70 -3.66
N LYS A 59 4.83 13.22 -4.21
CA LYS A 59 3.48 12.94 -3.69
C LYS A 59 3.16 11.45 -3.78
N ALA A 60 3.51 10.81 -4.88
CA ALA A 60 3.31 9.36 -5.03
C ALA A 60 4.12 8.57 -3.98
N TRP A 61 5.31 9.04 -3.63
CA TRP A 61 6.11 8.47 -2.54
C TRP A 61 5.34 8.50 -1.22
N GLU A 62 4.79 9.66 -0.86
CA GLU A 62 4.02 9.83 0.38
C GLU A 62 2.80 8.91 0.41
N LEU A 63 2.08 8.84 -0.69
CA LEU A 63 0.88 8.00 -0.79
C LEU A 63 1.23 6.50 -0.78
N ALA A 64 2.34 6.12 -1.40
CA ALA A 64 2.82 4.74 -1.36
C ALA A 64 3.24 4.33 0.06
N ALA A 65 3.92 5.21 0.79
CA ALA A 65 4.30 4.96 2.18
C ALA A 65 3.04 4.77 3.05
N ALA A 66 2.01 5.58 2.83
CA ALA A 66 0.73 5.45 3.51
C ALA A 66 0.04 4.12 3.17
N PHE A 67 0.04 3.73 1.90
CA PHE A 67 -0.54 2.47 1.45
C PHE A 67 0.14 1.26 2.09
N VAL A 68 1.47 1.26 2.14
CA VAL A 68 2.24 0.19 2.80
C VAL A 68 1.96 0.16 4.30
N ARG A 69 1.81 1.32 4.93
CA ARG A 69 1.43 1.40 6.34
C ARG A 69 0.05 0.78 6.58
N LEU A 70 -0.92 1.06 5.70
CA LEU A 70 -2.24 0.43 5.74
C LEU A 70 -2.11 -1.10 5.68
N TYR A 71 -1.34 -1.60 4.74
CA TYR A 71 -1.09 -3.03 4.59
C TYR A 71 -0.53 -3.63 5.89
N ARG A 72 0.49 -3.00 6.47
CA ARG A 72 1.10 -3.48 7.71
C ARG A 72 0.13 -3.50 8.88
N SER A 73 -0.69 -2.45 9.00
CA SER A 73 -1.70 -2.38 10.07
C SER A 73 -2.76 -3.47 9.91
N LEU A 74 -3.21 -3.68 8.69
CA LEU A 74 -4.19 -4.74 8.40
C LEU A 74 -3.58 -6.13 8.60
N ALA A 75 -2.34 -6.34 8.20
CA ALA A 75 -1.64 -7.60 8.44
C ALA A 75 -1.51 -7.90 9.93
N ALA A 76 -1.20 -6.90 10.74
CA ALA A 76 -1.10 -7.07 12.20
C ALA A 76 -2.42 -7.52 12.82
N ILE A 77 -3.55 -6.97 12.37
CA ILE A 77 -4.88 -7.30 12.89
C ILE A 77 -5.32 -8.70 12.45
N THR A 78 -4.97 -9.09 11.25
CA THR A 78 -5.42 -10.36 10.65
C THR A 78 -4.42 -11.51 10.82
N GLY A 79 -3.32 -11.28 11.52
CA GLY A 79 -2.26 -12.29 11.68
C GLY A 79 -1.52 -12.60 10.38
N GLY A 80 -1.51 -11.69 9.42
CA GLY A 80 -0.82 -11.83 8.15
C GLY A 80 -1.53 -12.73 7.15
N LYS A 81 -2.77 -13.10 7.39
CA LYS A 81 -3.55 -13.97 6.50
C LYS A 81 -4.07 -13.18 5.32
N SER A 82 -3.54 -13.45 4.11
CA SER A 82 -3.89 -12.72 2.89
C SER A 82 -5.39 -12.72 2.61
N GLN A 83 -6.07 -13.86 2.76
CA GLN A 83 -7.50 -13.93 2.50
C GLN A 83 -8.30 -13.05 3.47
N ALA A 84 -7.93 -13.05 4.75
CA ALA A 84 -8.60 -12.21 5.73
C ALA A 84 -8.41 -10.71 5.44
N MET A 85 -7.22 -10.33 4.98
CA MET A 85 -6.94 -8.95 4.55
C MET A 85 -7.80 -8.54 3.35
N ARG A 86 -7.88 -9.42 2.35
CA ARG A 86 -8.69 -9.19 1.15
C ARG A 86 -10.17 -9.07 1.48
N ASP A 87 -10.66 -9.98 2.30
CA ASP A 87 -12.07 -9.98 2.73
C ASP A 87 -12.42 -8.68 3.44
N TRP A 88 -11.53 -8.22 4.34
CA TRP A 88 -11.76 -6.97 5.05
C TRP A 88 -11.78 -5.76 4.10
N LEU A 89 -10.79 -5.69 3.21
CA LEU A 89 -10.62 -4.54 2.32
C LEU A 89 -11.77 -4.44 1.30
N HIS A 90 -12.27 -5.58 0.83
CA HIS A 90 -13.25 -5.64 -0.25
C HIS A 90 -14.68 -5.88 0.22
N SER A 91 -14.95 -5.73 1.51
CA SER A 91 -16.30 -5.88 2.08
C SER A 91 -16.81 -4.55 2.64
N ALA A 92 -18.12 -4.36 2.60
CA ALA A 92 -18.74 -3.17 3.16
C ALA A 92 -18.41 -3.03 4.66
N ASN A 93 -18.12 -1.82 5.08
CA ASN A 93 -17.74 -1.49 6.45
C ASN A 93 -18.57 -0.29 6.93
N TYR A 94 -19.41 -0.51 7.91
CA TYR A 94 -20.30 0.53 8.43
C TYR A 94 -19.54 1.71 9.02
N ALA A 95 -18.46 1.45 9.75
CA ALA A 95 -17.68 2.50 10.41
C ALA A 95 -17.00 3.43 9.39
N LEU A 96 -16.69 2.91 8.20
CA LEU A 96 -16.03 3.65 7.13
C LEU A 96 -17.02 4.17 6.07
N GLY A 97 -18.28 3.75 6.13
CA GLY A 97 -19.32 4.21 5.24
C GLY A 97 -19.36 3.55 3.86
N ASP A 98 -18.38 2.70 3.54
CA ASP A 98 -18.27 2.00 2.26
C ASP A 98 -17.26 0.87 2.39
N GLU A 99 -16.98 0.18 1.27
CA GLU A 99 -15.84 -0.75 1.22
C GLU A 99 -14.53 0.03 1.42
N PRO A 100 -13.63 -0.45 2.28
CA PRO A 100 -12.33 0.20 2.42
C PRO A 100 -11.56 0.33 1.11
N ALA A 101 -11.67 -0.65 0.20
CA ALA A 101 -11.04 -0.61 -1.12
C ALA A 101 -11.50 0.59 -1.96
N GLU A 102 -12.74 1.05 -1.79
CA GLU A 102 -13.25 2.24 -2.46
C GLU A 102 -12.77 3.51 -1.74
N ARG A 103 -12.75 3.50 -0.42
CA ARG A 103 -12.32 4.65 0.38
C ARG A 103 -10.87 5.05 0.11
N ILE A 104 -9.98 4.07 -0.11
CA ILE A 104 -8.55 4.34 -0.31
C ILE A 104 -8.20 4.95 -1.67
N LEU A 105 -9.17 5.09 -2.56
CA LEU A 105 -8.94 5.69 -3.88
C LEU A 105 -8.72 7.20 -3.83
N THR A 106 -9.06 7.84 -2.72
CA THR A 106 -8.74 9.24 -2.45
C THR A 106 -7.76 9.34 -1.30
N ALA A 107 -6.95 10.39 -1.27
CA ALA A 107 -5.98 10.60 -0.17
C ALA A 107 -6.70 10.71 1.18
N GLU A 108 -7.79 11.46 1.24
CA GLU A 108 -8.59 11.60 2.46
C GLU A 108 -9.08 10.24 2.96
N GLY A 109 -9.66 9.44 2.06
CA GLY A 109 -10.16 8.11 2.41
C GLY A 109 -9.06 7.16 2.83
N LEU A 110 -7.91 7.20 2.16
CA LEU A 110 -6.74 6.39 2.52
C LEU A 110 -6.30 6.66 3.97
N PHE A 111 -6.13 7.92 4.33
CA PHE A 111 -5.71 8.29 5.68
C PHE A 111 -6.80 7.99 6.72
N HIS A 112 -8.07 8.12 6.36
CA HIS A 112 -9.18 7.74 7.23
C HIS A 112 -9.15 6.23 7.55
N VAL A 113 -8.94 5.40 6.54
CA VAL A 113 -8.83 3.94 6.74
C VAL A 113 -7.63 3.60 7.61
N ILE A 114 -6.48 4.26 7.40
CA ILE A 114 -5.28 4.06 8.22
C ILE A 114 -5.57 4.40 9.68
N GLN A 115 -6.20 5.52 9.95
CA GLN A 115 -6.57 5.93 11.32
C GLN A 115 -7.48 4.91 11.98
N TYR A 116 -8.46 4.39 11.25
CA TYR A 116 -9.36 3.35 11.72
C TYR A 116 -8.59 2.08 12.11
N LEU A 117 -7.68 1.64 11.25
CA LEU A 117 -6.86 0.45 11.52
C LEU A 117 -5.90 0.65 12.67
N ASP A 118 -5.28 1.84 12.77
CA ASP A 118 -4.37 2.15 13.88
C ASP A 118 -5.12 2.14 15.22
N ALA A 119 -6.34 2.68 15.26
CA ALA A 119 -7.18 2.63 16.45
C ALA A 119 -7.54 1.18 16.83
N ALA A 120 -7.84 0.35 15.86
CA ALA A 120 -8.14 -1.06 16.08
C ALA A 120 -6.91 -1.82 16.61
N ARG A 121 -5.72 -1.54 16.09
CA ARG A 121 -4.46 -2.11 16.59
C ARG A 121 -4.19 -1.71 18.04
N GLY A 122 -4.44 -0.46 18.37
CA GLY A 122 -4.21 0.05 19.73
C GLY A 122 -5.10 -0.58 20.79
N ARG A 123 -6.15 -1.29 20.39
CA ARG A 123 -7.08 -1.97 21.30
C ARG A 123 -6.73 -3.44 21.54
N ILE A 124 -5.76 -3.95 20.82
CA ILE A 124 -5.31 -5.34 20.93
C ILE A 124 -4.22 -5.47 22.05
#